data_8617f880a463f8f8ba44c061333c1332
#
_entry.id   8617f880a463f8f8ba44c061333c1332
#
_cell.length_a   1.000
_cell.length_b   1.000
_cell.length_c   1.000
_cell.angle_alpha   90.00
_cell.angle_beta   90.00
_cell.angle_gamma   90.00
#
_symmetry.space_group_name_H-M   'P 1'
#
loop_
_entity.id
_entity.type
_entity.pdbx_description
1 polymer ?
#
loop_
_entity_poly.entity_id
_entity_poly.type
_entity_poly.pdbx_seq_one_letter_code
_entity_poly.pdbx_strand_id
1 'polypeptide(L)' 'MNEFEKAVRKALIDKEMKLTDLANAIGISLTYLYDILAGNRKAEHQKKKIIEILKLQENFD' A
#
# COMPACT_ATOMS: atom_id res chain seq x y z
N MET A 1 -4.53 -11.01 7.73
CA MET A 1 -4.20 -10.00 6.72
C MET A 1 -5.50 -9.43 6.15
N ASN A 2 -5.65 -8.10 6.14
CA ASN A 2 -6.88 -7.49 5.64
C ASN A 2 -6.88 -7.42 4.11
N GLU A 3 -8.04 -7.10 3.54
CA GLU A 3 -8.20 -7.09 2.09
C GLU A 3 -7.28 -6.09 1.39
N PHE A 4 -7.09 -4.92 1.99
CA PHE A 4 -6.22 -3.91 1.40
C PHE A 4 -4.77 -4.41 1.35
N GLU A 5 -4.28 -4.96 2.45
CA GLU A 5 -2.91 -5.49 2.50
C GLU A 5 -2.72 -6.62 1.49
N LYS A 6 -3.69 -7.52 1.38
CA LYS A 6 -3.62 -8.62 0.41
C LYS A 6 -3.51 -8.08 -1.02
N ALA A 7 -4.35 -7.10 -1.35
CA ALA A 7 -4.34 -6.52 -2.68
C ALA A 7 -3.01 -5.84 -2.98
N VAL A 8 -2.47 -5.11 -2.00
CA VAL A 8 -1.18 -4.44 -2.16
C VAL A 8 -0.06 -5.46 -2.40
N ARG A 9 0.01 -6.48 -1.55
CA ARG A 9 1.07 -7.49 -1.69
C ARG A 9 0.99 -8.24 -3.00
N LYS A 10 -0.22 -8.59 -3.43
CA LYS A 10 -0.42 -9.26 -4.71
C LYS A 10 0.04 -8.39 -5.87
N ALA A 11 -0.34 -7.11 -5.84
CA ALA A 11 0.04 -6.19 -6.91
C ALA A 11 1.56 -5.99 -6.96
N LEU A 12 2.22 -5.95 -5.80
CA LEU A 12 3.67 -5.82 -5.75
C LEU A 12 4.35 -7.03 -6.37
N ILE A 13 3.84 -8.23 -6.09
CA ILE A 13 4.38 -9.44 -6.69
C ILE A 13 4.22 -9.39 -8.21
N ASP A 14 3.04 -9.02 -8.69
CA ASP A 14 2.76 -8.94 -10.13
C ASP A 14 3.66 -7.93 -10.82
N LYS A 15 4.03 -6.84 -10.14
CA LYS A 15 4.87 -5.79 -10.70
C LYS A 15 6.35 -5.97 -10.38
N GLU A 16 6.68 -7.04 -9.68
CA GLU A 16 8.05 -7.33 -9.24
C GLU A 16 8.65 -6.16 -8.44
N MET A 17 7.82 -5.56 -7.59
CA MET A 17 8.21 -4.47 -6.71
C MET A 17 8.31 -4.94 -5.27
N LYS A 18 9.16 -4.28 -4.50
CA LYS A 18 9.29 -4.53 -3.06
C LYS A 18 8.50 -3.48 -2.29
N LEU A 19 8.19 -3.79 -1.03
CA LEU A 19 7.53 -2.81 -0.15
C LEU A 19 8.38 -1.55 0.03
N THR A 20 9.71 -1.70 0.07
CA THR A 20 10.60 -0.54 0.16
C THR A 20 10.46 0.36 -1.07
N ASP A 21 10.28 -0.23 -2.25
CA ASP A 21 10.09 0.54 -3.47
C ASP A 21 8.80 1.35 -3.40
N LEU A 22 7.74 0.74 -2.89
CA LEU A 22 6.46 1.43 -2.74
C LEU A 22 6.57 2.56 -1.72
N ALA A 23 7.21 2.32 -0.58
CA ALA A 23 7.40 3.34 0.45
C ALA A 23 8.17 4.54 -0.13
N ASN A 24 9.23 4.27 -0.89
CA ASN A 24 10.02 5.32 -1.53
C ASN A 24 9.19 6.10 -2.55
N ALA A 25 8.35 5.42 -3.31
CA ALA A 25 7.54 6.06 -4.35
C ALA A 25 6.55 7.06 -3.77
N ILE A 26 6.02 6.79 -2.57
CA ILE A 26 5.07 7.70 -1.93
C ILE A 26 5.71 8.58 -0.87
N GLY A 27 7.01 8.41 -0.62
CA GLY A 27 7.75 9.31 0.27
C GLY A 27 7.55 9.05 1.75
N ILE A 28 7.35 7.81 2.16
CA ILE A 28 7.19 7.44 3.56
C ILE A 28 8.20 6.37 3.96
N SER A 29 8.36 6.17 5.27
CA SER A 29 9.22 5.11 5.77
C SER A 29 8.55 3.75 5.59
N LEU A 30 9.35 2.70 5.55
CA LEU A 30 8.83 1.34 5.47
C LEU A 30 8.00 1.00 6.70
N THR A 31 8.44 1.46 7.88
CA THR A 31 7.71 1.23 9.12
C THR A 31 6.31 1.85 9.06
N TYR A 32 6.22 3.08 8.54
CA TYR A 32 4.93 3.75 8.40
C TYR A 32 4.05 3.00 7.40
N LEU A 33 4.64 2.51 6.32
CA LEU A 33 3.90 1.72 5.34
C LEU A 33 3.31 0.44 5.98
N TYR A 34 4.08 -0.25 6.80
CA TYR A 34 3.58 -1.42 7.52
C TYR A 34 2.39 -1.06 8.40
N ASP A 35 2.46 0.08 9.09
CA ASP A 35 1.35 0.53 9.94
C ASP A 35 0.09 0.79 9.11
N ILE A 36 0.24 1.39 7.94
CA ILE A 36 -0.88 1.64 7.04
C ILE A 36 -1.50 0.32 6.59
N LEU A 37 -0.67 -0.62 6.17
CA LEU A 37 -1.15 -1.92 5.68
C LEU A 37 -1.83 -2.72 6.78
N ALA A 38 -1.33 -2.62 8.00
CA ALA A 38 -1.91 -3.33 9.14
C ALA A 38 -3.22 -2.71 9.63
N GLY A 39 -3.57 -1.52 9.14
CA GLY A 39 -4.78 -0.84 9.55
C GLY A 39 -4.62 -0.04 10.83
N ASN A 40 -3.38 0.16 11.30
CA ASN A 40 -3.12 0.90 12.53
C ASN A 40 -3.17 2.41 12.32
N ARG A 41 -3.23 2.86 11.09
CA ARG A 41 -3.34 4.27 10.74
C ARG A 41 -4.37 4.44 9.63
N LYS A 42 -5.14 5.51 9.70
CA LYS A 42 -6.11 5.80 8.64
C LYS A 42 -5.39 6.18 7.35
N ALA A 43 -4.52 7.18 7.40
CA ALA A 43 -3.63 7.57 6.30
C ALA A 43 -4.32 7.51 4.93
N GLU A 44 -5.51 8.11 4.82
CA GLU A 44 -6.32 8.00 3.60
C GLU A 44 -5.61 8.56 2.38
N HIS A 45 -4.86 9.66 2.56
CA HIS A 45 -4.11 10.26 1.47
C HIS A 45 -3.05 9.30 0.93
N GLN A 46 -2.33 8.65 1.82
CA GLN A 46 -1.31 7.67 1.44
C GLN A 46 -1.93 6.44 0.81
N LYS A 47 -3.07 5.98 1.32
CA LYS A 47 -3.79 4.85 0.72
C LYS A 47 -4.20 5.16 -0.71
N LYS A 48 -4.69 6.38 -0.96
CA LYS A 48 -5.06 6.78 -2.32
C LYS A 48 -3.86 6.73 -3.25
N LYS A 49 -2.70 7.20 -2.79
CA LYS A 49 -1.48 7.14 -3.59
C LYS A 49 -1.09 5.69 -3.90
N ILE A 50 -1.20 4.81 -2.92
CA ILE A 50 -0.90 3.39 -3.11
C ILE A 50 -1.84 2.80 -4.17
N ILE A 51 -3.13 3.07 -4.05
CA ILE A 51 -4.13 2.59 -4.99
C ILE A 51 -3.82 3.07 -6.41
N GLU A 52 -3.46 4.34 -6.55
CA GLU A 52 -3.12 4.91 -7.85
C GLU A 52 -1.87 4.28 -8.45
N ILE A 53 -0.81 4.17 -7.65
CA ILE A 53 0.47 3.63 -8.13
C ILE A 53 0.32 2.18 -8.55
N LEU A 54 -0.39 1.38 -7.76
CA LEU A 54 -0.58 -0.03 -8.02
C LEU A 54 -1.81 -0.33 -8.86
N LYS A 55 -2.60 0.68 -9.19
CA LYS A 55 -3.83 0.56 -9.99
C LYS A 55 -4.81 -0.44 -9.39
N LEU A 56 -5.00 -0.33 -8.09
CA LEU A 56 -5.97 -1.16 -7.38
C LEU A 56 -7.38 -0.61 -7.54
N GLN A 57 -8.36 -1.46 -7.24
CA GLN A 57 -9.75 -1.00 -7.19
C GLN A 57 -9.91 -0.11 -5.95
N GLU A 58 -10.77 0.91 -6.04
CA GLU A 58 -10.89 1.93 -5.00
C GLU A 58 -11.99 1.66 -3.98
N ASN A 59 -12.41 0.42 -3.82
CA ASN A 59 -13.51 0.09 -2.90
C ASN A 59 -13.04 -0.71 -1.68
N PHE A 60 -11.88 -0.38 -1.17
CA PHE A 60 -11.38 -0.97 0.07
C PHE A 60 -11.82 -0.11 1.25
N ASP A 61 -12.55 -0.67 2.16
CA ASP A 61 -12.99 0.02 3.38
C ASP A 61 -12.20 -0.44 4.60
#